data_00b1ad97229b30547f0ed2ca4e661e26
#
_entry.id   00b1ad97229b30547f0ed2ca4e661e26
#
_cell.length_a   1.000
_cell.length_b   1.000
_cell.length_c   1.000
_cell.angle_alpha   90.00
_cell.angle_beta   90.00
_cell.angle_gamma   90.00
#
_symmetry.space_group_name_H-M   'P 1'
#
loop_
_entity.id
_entity.type
_entity.pdbx_description
1 polymer ?
#
loop_
_entity_poly.entity_id
_entity_poly.type
_entity_poly.pdbx_seq_one_letter_code
_entity_poly.pdbx_strand_id
1 'polypeptide(L)'
;MSIPRLAAIYWPISLCMAISAFFVYFPITDADIFWHLAAGREMIAHGRLLYTDPFAFTLPSPRWIDLHWFFQLLCYGLYKIGGLKALLFFKLAVVAATTGLLCLTHRSKHYILIAAFLTCPLVFAMRYLLCVRPILITLICMAAYVFLFERAKRTGKKTLLLLCVPL
;
A
#
# COMPACT_ATOMS: atom_id res chain seq x y z
N MET A 1 15.52 16.92 -22.26
CA MET A 1 14.26 16.34 -22.79
C MET A 1 13.22 17.44 -22.78
N SER A 2 12.57 17.77 -23.91
CA SER A 2 11.60 18.87 -23.98
C SER A 2 10.34 18.57 -23.17
N ILE A 3 9.73 19.60 -22.55
CA ILE A 3 8.51 19.52 -21.74
C ILE A 3 7.39 18.67 -22.38
N PRO A 4 7.10 18.80 -23.70
CA PRO A 4 6.05 18.01 -24.34
C PRO A 4 6.35 16.49 -24.39
N ARG A 5 7.63 16.08 -24.44
CA ARG A 5 7.99 14.67 -24.41
C ARG A 5 7.84 14.05 -23.01
N LEU A 6 8.10 14.83 -21.96
CA LEU A 6 7.85 14.41 -20.58
C LEU A 6 6.35 14.25 -20.34
N ALA A 7 5.55 15.23 -20.71
CA ALA A 7 4.11 15.18 -20.57
C ALA A 7 3.52 13.93 -21.27
N ALA A 8 3.98 13.62 -22.50
CA ALA A 8 3.50 12.46 -23.26
C ALA A 8 3.78 11.08 -22.59
N ILE A 9 4.75 11.03 -21.66
CA ILE A 9 5.06 9.82 -20.91
C ILE A 9 4.26 9.74 -19.59
N TYR A 10 4.10 10.87 -18.90
CA TYR A 10 3.53 10.87 -17.55
C TYR A 10 2.01 10.94 -17.50
N TRP A 11 1.34 11.51 -18.53
CA TRP A 11 -0.13 11.58 -18.51
C TRP A 11 -0.83 10.21 -18.47
N PRO A 12 -0.37 9.15 -19.21
CA PRO A 12 -1.02 7.84 -19.09
C PRO A 12 -0.85 7.22 -17.71
N ILE A 13 0.31 7.47 -17.08
CA ILE A 13 0.59 6.99 -15.72
C ILE A 13 -0.36 7.67 -14.73
N SER A 14 -0.48 9.00 -14.79
CA SER A 14 -1.37 9.75 -13.91
C SER A 14 -2.83 9.34 -14.09
N LEU A 15 -3.25 9.12 -15.34
CA LEU A 15 -4.60 8.64 -15.64
C LEU A 15 -4.83 7.23 -15.08
N CYS A 16 -3.87 6.31 -15.25
CA CYS A 16 -3.95 4.97 -14.72
C CYS A 16 -4.02 4.97 -13.17
N MET A 17 -3.22 5.81 -12.52
CA MET A 17 -3.27 6.00 -11.06
C MET A 17 -4.64 6.52 -10.60
N ALA A 18 -5.20 7.51 -11.30
CA ALA A 18 -6.50 8.08 -10.98
C ALA A 18 -7.64 7.06 -11.17
N ILE A 19 -7.63 6.30 -12.27
CA ILE A 19 -8.60 5.24 -12.53
C ILE A 19 -8.50 4.14 -11.47
N SER A 20 -7.29 3.70 -11.12
CA SER A 20 -7.07 2.68 -10.10
C SER A 20 -7.56 3.13 -8.73
N ALA A 21 -7.29 4.38 -8.35
CA ALA A 21 -7.80 4.97 -7.12
C ALA A 21 -9.34 5.06 -7.14
N PHE A 22 -9.93 5.46 -8.27
CA PHE A 22 -11.39 5.53 -8.43
C PHE A 22 -12.05 4.15 -8.24
N PHE A 23 -11.47 3.08 -8.76
CA PHE A 23 -12.03 1.72 -8.61
C PHE A 23 -12.07 1.24 -7.15
N VAL A 24 -11.20 1.75 -6.29
CA VAL A 24 -11.17 1.41 -4.86
C VAL A 24 -11.78 2.51 -3.97
N TYR A 25 -12.38 3.54 -4.57
CA TYR A 25 -13.09 4.60 -3.86
C TYR A 25 -14.47 4.13 -3.43
N PHE A 26 -14.52 3.39 -2.33
CA PHE A 26 -15.75 2.96 -1.66
C PHE A 26 -15.55 2.97 -0.14
N PRO A 27 -16.63 3.09 0.64
CA PRO A 27 -16.56 3.12 2.10
C PRO A 27 -15.79 1.93 2.69
N ILE A 28 -15.18 2.14 3.85
CA ILE A 28 -14.54 1.06 4.60
C ILE A 28 -15.65 0.26 5.28
N THR A 29 -15.94 -0.92 4.71
CA THR A 29 -16.97 -1.86 5.20
C THR A 29 -16.38 -3.08 5.88
N ASP A 30 -15.05 -3.22 5.84
CA ASP A 30 -14.32 -4.34 6.42
C ASP A 30 -14.25 -4.19 7.94
N ALA A 31 -14.79 -5.17 8.65
CA ALA A 31 -14.79 -5.18 10.12
C ALA A 31 -13.38 -5.35 10.72
N ASP A 32 -12.45 -5.98 9.99
CA ASP A 32 -11.09 -6.24 10.47
C ASP A 32 -10.34 -4.95 10.83
N ILE A 33 -10.67 -3.82 10.18
CA ILE A 33 -10.01 -2.55 10.46
C ILE A 33 -10.23 -2.10 11.91
N PHE A 34 -11.40 -2.34 12.47
CA PHE A 34 -11.70 -1.91 13.84
C PHE A 34 -10.86 -2.68 14.85
N TRP A 35 -10.60 -3.97 14.58
CA TRP A 35 -9.69 -4.76 15.37
C TRP A 35 -8.24 -4.25 15.29
N HIS A 36 -7.77 -3.92 14.08
CA HIS A 36 -6.45 -3.31 13.89
C HIS A 36 -6.33 -1.96 14.61
N LEU A 37 -7.39 -1.13 14.60
CA LEU A 37 -7.41 0.13 15.32
C LEU A 37 -7.40 -0.07 16.84
N ALA A 38 -8.15 -1.06 17.35
CA ALA A 38 -8.16 -1.38 18.76
C ALA A 38 -6.78 -1.85 19.25
N ALA A 39 -6.12 -2.75 18.49
CA ALA A 39 -4.77 -3.22 18.81
C ALA A 39 -3.74 -2.07 18.76
N GLY A 40 -3.80 -1.22 17.74
CA GLY A 40 -2.93 -0.03 17.64
C GLY A 40 -3.12 0.95 18.79
N ARG A 41 -4.37 1.14 19.24
CA ARG A 41 -4.69 1.96 20.41
C ARG A 41 -4.07 1.39 21.69
N GLU A 42 -4.22 0.09 21.92
CA GLU A 42 -3.66 -0.58 23.09
C GLU A 42 -2.13 -0.49 23.12
N MET A 43 -1.47 -0.71 21.98
CA MET A 43 -0.02 -0.57 21.88
C MET A 43 0.45 0.85 22.22
N ILE A 44 -0.23 1.89 21.71
CA ILE A 44 0.13 3.29 22.01
C ILE A 44 -0.17 3.63 23.47
N ALA A 45 -1.29 3.19 24.00
CA ALA A 45 -1.66 3.46 25.40
C ALA A 45 -0.66 2.88 26.41
N HIS A 46 -0.11 1.69 26.11
CA HIS A 46 0.84 1.01 26.99
C HIS A 46 2.33 1.22 26.61
N GLY A 47 2.61 1.88 25.50
CA GLY A 47 3.98 2.11 25.01
C GLY A 47 4.76 0.84 24.70
N ARG A 48 4.09 -0.27 24.40
CA ARG A 48 4.69 -1.59 24.12
C ARG A 48 3.89 -2.40 23.12
N LEU A 49 4.56 -3.35 22.46
CA LEU A 49 3.89 -4.31 21.60
C LEU A 49 3.04 -5.27 22.43
N LEU A 50 1.99 -5.81 21.82
CA LEU A 50 1.10 -6.77 22.45
C LEU A 50 1.73 -8.18 22.38
N TYR A 51 1.98 -8.76 23.55
CA TYR A 51 2.45 -10.16 23.68
C TYR A 51 1.37 -11.10 24.21
N THR A 52 0.25 -10.52 24.65
CA THR A 52 -0.95 -11.23 25.10
C THR A 52 -2.15 -10.61 24.43
N ASP A 53 -3.18 -11.41 24.16
CA ASP A 53 -4.42 -10.92 23.57
C ASP A 53 -5.29 -10.21 24.62
N PRO A 54 -5.43 -8.87 24.56
CA PRO A 54 -6.26 -8.14 25.50
C PRO A 54 -7.76 -8.23 25.17
N PHE A 55 -8.12 -8.82 24.03
CA PHE A 55 -9.49 -8.92 23.54
C PHE A 55 -10.12 -10.30 23.78
N ALA A 56 -9.31 -11.29 24.17
CA ALA A 56 -9.81 -12.62 24.49
C ALA A 56 -10.51 -12.59 25.85
N PHE A 57 -11.78 -12.99 25.85
CA PHE A 57 -12.59 -13.10 27.07
C PHE A 57 -12.80 -14.57 27.51
N THR A 58 -12.44 -15.54 26.66
CA THR A 58 -12.62 -16.96 26.94
C THR A 58 -11.44 -17.59 27.68
N LEU A 59 -10.25 -17.02 27.52
CA LEU A 59 -9.01 -17.48 28.14
C LEU A 59 -8.28 -16.29 28.76
N PRO A 60 -7.78 -16.41 30.00
CA PRO A 60 -7.04 -15.33 30.64
C PRO A 60 -5.70 -15.12 29.93
N SER A 61 -5.56 -13.98 29.24
CA SER A 61 -4.32 -13.46 28.62
C SER A 61 -3.55 -14.49 27.78
N PRO A 62 -4.15 -15.10 26.73
CA PRO A 62 -3.45 -16.05 25.89
C PRO A 62 -2.26 -15.36 25.21
N ARG A 63 -1.17 -16.11 25.02
CA ARG A 63 -0.01 -15.61 24.28
C ARG A 63 -0.42 -15.24 22.86
N TRP A 64 0.02 -14.07 22.42
CA TRP A 64 -0.22 -13.57 21.08
C TRP A 64 1.06 -13.05 20.42
N ILE A 65 1.33 -13.50 19.19
CA ILE A 65 2.41 -13.00 18.35
C ILE A 65 1.75 -12.10 17.30
N ASP A 66 1.82 -10.79 17.51
CA ASP A 66 1.22 -9.81 16.60
C ASP A 66 2.14 -9.56 15.40
N LEU A 67 1.83 -10.21 14.28
CA LEU A 67 2.56 -10.04 13.02
C LEU A 67 2.25 -8.72 12.31
N HIS A 68 1.20 -8.03 12.69
CA HIS A 68 0.69 -6.85 11.99
C HIS A 68 0.88 -5.55 12.79
N TRP A 69 1.67 -5.56 13.85
CA TRP A 69 1.86 -4.44 14.78
C TRP A 69 2.18 -3.12 14.08
N PHE A 70 3.04 -3.13 13.05
CA PHE A 70 3.41 -1.92 12.31
C PHE A 70 2.20 -1.34 11.56
N PHE A 71 1.43 -2.19 10.86
CA PHE A 71 0.22 -1.77 10.16
C PHE A 71 -0.83 -1.22 11.13
N GLN A 72 -0.99 -1.84 12.28
CA GLN A 72 -1.94 -1.42 13.33
C GLN A 72 -1.59 -0.05 13.90
N LEU A 73 -0.30 0.18 14.20
CA LEU A 73 0.19 1.49 14.65
C LEU A 73 0.00 2.56 13.58
N LEU A 74 0.32 2.25 12.31
CA LEU A 74 0.13 3.15 11.18
C LEU A 74 -1.35 3.52 11.01
N CYS A 75 -2.23 2.51 10.99
CA CYS A 75 -3.68 2.75 10.86
C CYS A 75 -4.24 3.56 12.01
N TYR A 76 -3.85 3.26 13.24
CA TYR A 76 -4.31 4.04 14.40
C TYR A 76 -3.79 5.47 14.38
N GLY A 77 -2.54 5.70 13.99
CA GLY A 77 -1.97 7.04 13.79
C GLY A 77 -2.76 7.85 12.76
N LEU A 78 -3.04 7.28 11.59
CA LEU A 78 -3.85 7.90 10.54
C LEU A 78 -5.29 8.17 11.03
N TYR A 79 -5.87 7.23 11.76
CA TYR A 79 -7.21 7.39 12.33
C TYR A 79 -7.28 8.54 13.33
N LYS A 80 -6.26 8.74 14.16
CA LYS A 80 -6.16 9.87 15.09
C LYS A 80 -6.13 11.23 14.38
N ILE A 81 -5.57 11.29 13.18
CA ILE A 81 -5.46 12.54 12.38
C ILE A 81 -6.76 12.87 11.67
N GLY A 82 -7.45 11.91 11.05
CA GLY A 82 -8.60 12.19 10.19
C GLY A 82 -9.68 11.10 10.16
N GLY A 83 -9.71 10.22 11.16
CA GLY A 83 -10.71 9.16 11.28
C GLY A 83 -10.69 8.18 10.11
N LEU A 84 -11.83 7.60 9.80
CA LEU A 84 -11.99 6.67 8.68
C LEU A 84 -11.70 7.31 7.32
N LYS A 85 -11.85 8.64 7.19
CA LYS A 85 -11.51 9.35 5.95
C LYS A 85 -10.01 9.28 5.66
N ALA A 86 -9.15 9.45 6.69
CA ALA A 86 -7.71 9.34 6.51
C ALA A 86 -7.30 7.92 6.06
N LEU A 87 -7.93 6.89 6.60
CA LEU A 87 -7.71 5.50 6.16
C LEU A 87 -8.18 5.26 4.73
N LEU A 88 -9.30 5.86 4.31
CA LEU A 88 -9.75 5.82 2.93
C LEU A 88 -8.71 6.45 2.01
N PHE A 89 -8.25 7.67 2.31
CA PHE A 89 -7.21 8.34 1.51
C PHE A 89 -5.90 7.56 1.49
N PHE A 90 -5.51 6.95 2.60
CA PHE A 90 -4.36 6.05 2.65
C PHE A 90 -4.51 4.88 1.66
N LYS A 91 -5.66 4.20 1.66
CA LYS A 91 -5.97 3.14 0.70
C LYS A 91 -5.81 3.62 -0.75
N LEU A 92 -6.42 4.76 -1.08
CA LEU A 92 -6.35 5.35 -2.43
C LEU A 92 -4.91 5.67 -2.84
N ALA A 93 -4.16 6.29 -1.92
CA ALA A 93 -2.77 6.66 -2.15
C ALA A 93 -1.87 5.44 -2.38
N VAL A 94 -2.03 4.38 -1.57
CA VAL A 94 -1.26 3.14 -1.72
C VAL A 94 -1.56 2.45 -3.04
N VAL A 95 -2.83 2.32 -3.44
CA VAL A 95 -3.21 1.69 -4.71
C VAL A 95 -2.71 2.52 -5.89
N ALA A 96 -2.87 3.84 -5.86
CA ALA A 96 -2.36 4.73 -6.89
C ALA A 96 -0.82 4.64 -6.99
N ALA A 97 -0.11 4.68 -5.86
CA ALA A 97 1.35 4.58 -5.84
C ALA A 97 1.84 3.21 -6.37
N THR A 98 1.18 2.12 -5.98
CA THR A 98 1.48 0.77 -6.50
C THR A 98 1.35 0.73 -8.02
N THR A 99 0.23 1.24 -8.55
CA THR A 99 -0.02 1.34 -9.99
C THR A 99 1.04 2.21 -10.68
N GLY A 100 1.36 3.37 -10.10
CA GLY A 100 2.40 4.26 -10.61
C GLY A 100 3.77 3.61 -10.67
N LEU A 101 4.19 2.90 -9.61
CA LEU A 101 5.46 2.16 -9.57
C LEU A 101 5.53 1.09 -10.64
N LEU A 102 4.46 0.31 -10.84
CA LEU A 102 4.39 -0.71 -11.89
C LEU A 102 4.51 -0.09 -13.27
N CYS A 103 3.82 1.01 -13.56
CA CYS A 103 3.93 1.73 -14.83
C CYS A 103 5.33 2.32 -15.04
N LEU A 104 6.02 2.77 -13.98
CA LEU A 104 7.36 3.35 -14.03
C LEU A 104 8.49 2.34 -14.07
N THR A 105 8.21 1.05 -13.90
CA THR A 105 9.21 -0.03 -13.88
C THR A 105 10.05 -0.03 -15.16
N HIS A 106 9.44 0.28 -16.30
CA HIS A 106 10.15 0.42 -17.57
C HIS A 106 9.82 1.75 -18.27
N ARG A 107 10.81 2.40 -18.91
CA ARG A 107 10.64 3.73 -19.52
C ARG A 107 10.12 3.73 -20.96
N SER A 108 9.86 2.58 -21.54
CA SER A 108 9.28 2.49 -22.89
C SER A 108 7.82 2.92 -22.88
N LYS A 109 7.42 3.79 -23.84
CA LYS A 109 6.01 4.19 -23.99
C LYS A 109 5.10 3.01 -24.21
N HIS A 110 5.53 2.02 -24.99
CA HIS A 110 4.73 0.81 -25.23
C HIS A 110 4.53 0.00 -23.93
N TYR A 111 5.58 -0.13 -23.13
CA TYR A 111 5.46 -0.79 -21.82
C TYR A 111 4.48 -0.09 -20.90
N ILE A 112 4.56 1.25 -20.80
CA ILE A 112 3.66 2.04 -19.95
C ILE A 112 2.21 1.84 -20.35
N LEU A 113 1.91 1.84 -21.67
CA LEU A 113 0.55 1.61 -22.16
C LEU A 113 0.08 0.18 -21.88
N ILE A 114 0.93 -0.82 -22.08
CA ILE A 114 0.60 -2.23 -21.77
C ILE A 114 0.40 -2.40 -20.27
N ALA A 115 1.29 -1.84 -19.43
CA ALA A 115 1.16 -1.92 -17.98
C ALA A 115 -0.13 -1.25 -17.50
N ALA A 116 -0.49 -0.07 -18.03
CA ALA A 116 -1.74 0.61 -17.71
C ALA A 116 -2.96 -0.21 -18.14
N PHE A 117 -2.92 -0.76 -19.36
CA PHE A 117 -4.00 -1.58 -19.90
C PHE A 117 -4.24 -2.87 -19.08
N LEU A 118 -3.19 -3.49 -18.55
CA LEU A 118 -3.30 -4.70 -17.73
C LEU A 118 -3.63 -4.38 -16.27
N THR A 119 -3.05 -3.32 -15.70
CA THR A 119 -3.19 -3.01 -14.28
C THR A 119 -4.60 -2.51 -13.93
N CYS A 120 -5.21 -1.66 -14.78
CA CYS A 120 -6.55 -1.12 -14.48
C CYS A 120 -7.63 -2.21 -14.39
N PRO A 121 -7.77 -3.15 -15.34
CA PRO A 121 -8.73 -4.25 -15.21
C PRO A 121 -8.43 -5.15 -14.01
N LEU A 122 -7.14 -5.39 -13.71
CA LEU A 122 -6.74 -6.19 -12.55
C LEU A 122 -7.18 -5.52 -11.23
N VAL A 123 -6.93 -4.23 -11.07
CA VAL A 123 -7.38 -3.46 -9.90
C VAL A 123 -8.91 -3.48 -9.81
N PHE A 124 -9.62 -3.32 -10.92
CA PHE A 124 -11.07 -3.42 -10.95
C PHE A 124 -11.57 -4.80 -10.50
N ALA A 125 -10.97 -5.88 -11.01
CA ALA A 125 -11.33 -7.24 -10.65
C ALA A 125 -11.07 -7.53 -9.16
N MET A 126 -9.94 -7.01 -8.62
CA MET A 126 -9.53 -7.21 -7.23
C MET A 126 -10.05 -6.14 -6.26
N ARG A 127 -10.87 -5.18 -6.70
CA ARG A 127 -11.23 -3.99 -5.89
C ARG A 127 -11.77 -4.29 -4.50
N TYR A 128 -12.54 -5.36 -4.34
CA TYR A 128 -13.09 -5.75 -3.04
C TYR A 128 -12.07 -6.44 -2.11
N LEU A 129 -10.97 -6.94 -2.66
CA LEU A 129 -9.85 -7.47 -1.87
C LEU A 129 -8.90 -6.36 -1.41
N LEU A 130 -8.93 -5.21 -2.09
CA LEU A 130 -8.10 -4.04 -1.79
C LEU A 130 -8.73 -3.18 -0.67
N CYS A 131 -9.13 -3.84 0.42
CA CYS A 131 -9.59 -3.19 1.65
C CYS A 131 -8.40 -2.65 2.46
N VAL A 132 -8.66 -1.90 3.54
CA VAL A 132 -7.61 -1.41 4.45
C VAL A 132 -7.12 -2.57 5.32
N ARG A 133 -6.23 -3.37 4.75
CA ARG A 133 -5.63 -4.57 5.33
C ARG A 133 -4.10 -4.54 5.17
N PRO A 134 -3.35 -5.33 5.95
CA PRO A 134 -1.89 -5.41 5.83
C PRO A 134 -1.39 -5.71 4.41
N ILE A 135 -2.20 -6.38 3.59
CA ILE A 135 -1.87 -6.68 2.18
C ILE A 135 -1.59 -5.42 1.35
N LEU A 136 -2.14 -4.25 1.70
CA LEU A 136 -1.83 -3.00 1.00
C LEU A 136 -0.34 -2.63 1.13
N ILE A 137 0.25 -2.84 2.32
CA ILE A 137 1.69 -2.61 2.52
C ILE A 137 2.49 -3.62 1.70
N THR A 138 2.09 -4.89 1.71
CA THR A 138 2.75 -5.93 0.91
C THR A 138 2.74 -5.58 -0.57
N LEU A 139 1.62 -5.10 -1.11
CA LEU A 139 1.51 -4.75 -2.53
C LEU A 139 2.43 -3.60 -2.93
N ILE A 140 2.47 -2.53 -2.13
CA ILE A 140 3.36 -1.39 -2.45
C ILE A 140 4.83 -1.77 -2.29
N CYS A 141 5.19 -2.57 -1.27
CA CYS A 141 6.54 -3.08 -1.10
C CYS A 141 6.96 -3.96 -2.29
N MET A 142 6.12 -4.89 -2.73
CA MET A 142 6.40 -5.72 -3.90
C MET A 142 6.58 -4.88 -5.17
N ALA A 143 5.72 -3.88 -5.41
CA ALA A 143 5.86 -2.98 -6.54
C ALA A 143 7.17 -2.16 -6.46
N ALA A 144 7.55 -1.71 -5.24
CA ALA A 144 8.80 -1.02 -5.00
C ALA A 144 10.02 -1.94 -5.25
N TYR A 145 9.99 -3.20 -4.83
CA TYR A 145 11.04 -4.19 -5.13
C TYR A 145 11.23 -4.35 -6.64
N VAL A 146 10.16 -4.59 -7.37
CA VAL A 146 10.23 -4.77 -8.83
C VAL A 146 10.81 -3.52 -9.49
N PHE A 147 10.33 -2.34 -9.09
CA PHE A 147 10.82 -1.06 -9.60
C PHE A 147 12.30 -0.84 -9.30
N LEU A 148 12.75 -1.06 -8.06
CA LEU A 148 14.14 -0.89 -7.64
C LEU A 148 15.07 -1.89 -8.32
N PHE A 149 14.64 -3.15 -8.45
CA PHE A 149 15.37 -4.19 -9.13
C PHE A 149 15.61 -3.86 -10.61
N GLU A 150 14.57 -3.49 -11.33
CA GLU A 150 14.69 -3.10 -12.73
C GLU A 150 15.51 -1.80 -12.90
N ARG A 151 15.41 -0.88 -11.97
CA ARG A 151 16.22 0.33 -11.97
C ARG A 151 17.70 0.01 -11.70
N ALA A 152 18.02 -0.85 -10.74
CA ALA A 152 19.38 -1.29 -10.47
C ALA A 152 20.01 -1.98 -11.67
N LYS A 153 19.27 -2.89 -12.32
CA LYS A 153 19.67 -3.60 -13.53
C LYS A 153 20.01 -2.62 -14.67
N ARG A 154 19.17 -1.60 -14.91
CA ARG A 154 19.38 -0.61 -15.97
C ARG A 154 20.52 0.36 -15.68
N THR A 155 20.73 0.74 -14.43
CA THR A 155 21.75 1.75 -14.07
C THR A 155 23.08 1.15 -13.66
N GLY A 156 23.16 -0.17 -13.48
CA GLY A 156 24.33 -0.86 -12.92
C GLY A 156 24.55 -0.59 -11.42
N LYS A 157 23.73 0.22 -10.79
CA LYS A 157 23.87 0.64 -9.38
C LYS A 157 23.28 -0.39 -8.44
N LYS A 158 24.06 -1.42 -8.08
CA LYS A 158 23.64 -2.47 -7.13
C LYS A 158 23.27 -1.94 -5.73
N THR A 159 23.77 -0.76 -5.35
CA THR A 159 23.42 -0.09 -4.09
C THR A 159 21.92 0.19 -3.94
N LEU A 160 21.18 0.32 -5.05
CA LEU A 160 19.72 0.48 -5.00
C LEU A 160 19.02 -0.74 -4.38
N LEU A 161 19.64 -1.93 -4.46
CA LEU A 161 19.08 -3.15 -3.87
C LEU A 161 19.16 -3.15 -2.35
N LEU A 162 20.05 -2.34 -1.75
CA LEU A 162 20.10 -2.18 -0.30
C LEU A 162 18.83 -1.52 0.25
N LEU A 163 18.11 -0.74 -0.57
CA LEU A 163 16.82 -0.16 -0.19
C LEU A 163 15.70 -1.21 -0.09
N CYS A 164 15.93 -2.41 -0.59
CA CYS A 164 14.98 -3.51 -0.48
C CYS A 164 15.08 -4.26 0.86
N VAL A 165 16.19 -4.10 1.61
CA VAL A 165 16.43 -4.87 2.85
C VAL A 165 15.43 -4.54 3.96
N PRO A 166 15.02 -3.27 4.19
CA PRO A 166 14.09 -2.93 5.26
C PRO A 166 12.61 -3.10 4.88
N LEU A 167 12.30 -3.44 3.62
CA LEU A 167 10.93 -3.66 3.15
C LEU A 167 10.50 -5.12 3.32
#